data_7b54a69424ea6713659dc638d2e4d7df
#
_entry.id   7b54a69424ea6713659dc638d2e4d7df
#
_cell.length_a   1.000
_cell.length_b   1.000
_cell.length_c   1.000
_cell.angle_alpha   90.00
_cell.angle_beta   90.00
_cell.angle_gamma   90.00
#
_symmetry.space_group_name_H-M   'P 1'
#
loop_
_entity.id
_entity.type
_entity.pdbx_description
1 polymer ?
#
loop_
_entity_poly.entity_id
_entity_poly.type
_entity_poly.pdbx_seq_one_letter_code
_entity_poly.pdbx_strand_id
1 'polypeptide(L)'
;MRAIQKVRHRQADVNGLEVFFREAGRPGQSAVLLLHGFPSSSHTFREVMPTLADVAYVIAPDLPGFGMSSSPSIGEYDYTFENLSWAIENLLDQLGVERFFVYLHDFGAPVGYHLATRAPNRIRGLIVQNGNAHEDGLGEQWDSAKAYWADPSDARRAELPDWLNFAGTRDQYLAGLPEYLRVLVAPESWHLDWERMSRPGNIDAQFALFSDYANHVARFGELAEYHRVHQPPALVLWGRRDAYFDIDEVLAYHRALDRIDAHIYDGGHLLLETHAAECAELMRGFVLDNA
;
A
#
# COMPACT_ATOMS: atom_id res chain seq x y z
N MET A 1 -11.40 -27.87 -10.81
CA MET A 1 -10.35 -26.89 -11.17
C MET A 1 -11.01 -25.53 -11.24
N ARG A 2 -10.52 -24.53 -10.47
CA ARG A 2 -10.97 -23.14 -10.63
C ARG A 2 -10.54 -22.65 -12.02
N ALA A 3 -11.40 -21.91 -12.72
CA ALA A 3 -11.01 -21.27 -13.97
C ALA A 3 -10.00 -20.16 -13.65
N ILE A 4 -8.86 -20.15 -14.34
CA ILE A 4 -7.87 -19.08 -14.19
C ILE A 4 -8.52 -17.78 -14.71
N GLN A 5 -8.71 -16.82 -13.80
CA GLN A 5 -9.23 -15.50 -14.14
C GLN A 5 -8.11 -14.66 -14.76
N LYS A 6 -8.40 -14.05 -15.91
CA LYS A 6 -7.42 -13.18 -16.59
C LYS A 6 -7.36 -11.82 -15.90
N VAL A 7 -6.15 -11.37 -15.63
CA VAL A 7 -5.88 -9.97 -15.24
C VAL A 7 -5.86 -9.12 -16.51
N ARG A 8 -6.62 -8.02 -16.51
CA ARG A 8 -6.65 -7.01 -17.57
C ARG A 8 -5.83 -5.79 -17.13
N HIS A 9 -5.18 -5.15 -18.07
CA HIS A 9 -4.36 -3.95 -17.89
C HIS A 9 -5.06 -2.81 -18.59
N ARG A 10 -5.36 -1.75 -17.84
CA ARG A 10 -6.16 -0.62 -18.32
C ARG A 10 -5.56 0.72 -17.89
N GLN A 11 -6.01 1.77 -18.53
CA GLN A 11 -5.74 3.15 -18.20
C GLN A 11 -7.05 3.92 -18.12
N ALA A 12 -7.10 4.89 -17.22
CA ALA A 12 -8.22 5.84 -17.11
C ALA A 12 -7.65 7.25 -16.97
N ASP A 13 -8.28 8.20 -17.62
CA ASP A 13 -8.05 9.62 -17.33
C ASP A 13 -8.83 9.99 -16.06
N VAL A 14 -8.09 10.43 -15.06
CA VAL A 14 -8.64 10.89 -13.80
C VAL A 14 -8.24 12.34 -13.60
N ASN A 15 -9.11 13.25 -14.06
CA ASN A 15 -8.88 14.69 -13.97
C ASN A 15 -7.55 15.16 -14.59
N GLY A 16 -7.18 14.58 -15.74
CA GLY A 16 -5.94 14.88 -16.47
C GLY A 16 -4.74 14.05 -16.02
N LEU A 17 -4.88 13.16 -15.03
CA LEU A 17 -3.90 12.17 -14.68
C LEU A 17 -4.24 10.84 -15.37
N GLU A 18 -3.34 10.28 -16.15
CA GLU A 18 -3.48 8.92 -16.64
C GLU A 18 -3.13 7.94 -15.52
N VAL A 19 -4.12 7.25 -14.99
CA VAL A 19 -3.96 6.22 -13.97
C VAL A 19 -4.02 4.86 -14.63
N PHE A 20 -2.91 4.13 -14.58
CA PHE A 20 -2.86 2.72 -14.96
C PHE A 20 -3.41 1.86 -13.82
N PHE A 21 -4.15 0.81 -14.16
CA PHE A 21 -4.61 -0.16 -13.18
C PHE A 21 -4.74 -1.56 -13.77
N ARG A 22 -4.58 -2.54 -12.89
CA ARG A 22 -4.91 -3.94 -13.19
C ARG A 22 -6.29 -4.23 -12.64
N GLU A 23 -7.09 -4.99 -13.38
CA GLU A 23 -8.37 -5.47 -12.89
C GLU A 23 -8.57 -6.95 -13.19
N ALA A 24 -9.27 -7.64 -12.30
CA ALA A 24 -9.65 -9.05 -12.47
C ALA A 24 -11.01 -9.32 -11.82
N GLY A 25 -11.65 -10.43 -12.18
CA GLY A 25 -13.02 -10.70 -11.74
C GLY A 25 -14.05 -9.95 -12.58
N ARG A 26 -15.24 -9.73 -12.01
CA ARG A 26 -16.40 -9.14 -12.72
C ARG A 26 -16.92 -7.91 -11.98
N PRO A 27 -17.18 -6.79 -12.65
CA PRO A 27 -17.96 -5.70 -12.09
C PRO A 27 -19.30 -6.21 -11.50
N GLY A 28 -19.68 -5.67 -10.35
CA GLY A 28 -20.88 -6.12 -9.61
C GLY A 28 -20.63 -7.20 -8.56
N GLN A 29 -19.47 -7.84 -8.53
CA GLN A 29 -19.01 -8.60 -7.36
C GLN A 29 -18.56 -7.65 -6.24
N SER A 30 -18.35 -8.17 -5.02
CA SER A 30 -17.68 -7.39 -3.96
C SER A 30 -16.34 -6.90 -4.44
N ALA A 31 -16.12 -5.58 -4.36
CA ALA A 31 -14.88 -4.97 -4.86
C ALA A 31 -13.76 -5.08 -3.82
N VAL A 32 -12.51 -5.30 -4.30
CA VAL A 32 -11.28 -5.24 -3.52
C VAL A 32 -10.33 -4.27 -4.21
N LEU A 33 -10.01 -3.18 -3.52
CA LEU A 33 -9.00 -2.21 -3.92
C LEU A 33 -7.66 -2.60 -3.31
N LEU A 34 -6.65 -2.80 -4.14
CA LEU A 34 -5.29 -3.15 -3.72
C LEU A 34 -4.36 -1.95 -3.90
N LEU A 35 -3.97 -1.32 -2.79
CA LEU A 35 -3.07 -0.17 -2.76
C LEU A 35 -1.66 -0.63 -2.41
N HIS A 36 -0.74 -0.42 -3.35
CA HIS A 36 0.68 -0.71 -3.17
C HIS A 36 1.40 0.42 -2.43
N GLY A 37 2.62 0.16 -1.99
CA GLY A 37 3.49 1.13 -1.38
C GLY A 37 4.74 1.45 -2.20
N PHE A 38 5.70 2.11 -1.56
CA PHE A 38 7.02 2.39 -2.11
C PHE A 38 7.89 1.13 -2.14
N PRO A 39 8.70 0.90 -3.14
CA PRO A 39 8.81 1.64 -4.41
C PRO A 39 7.94 1.01 -5.50
N SER A 40 7.03 0.11 -5.13
CA SER A 40 6.40 -0.84 -6.03
C SER A 40 5.23 -0.24 -6.84
N SER A 41 4.44 -1.09 -7.42
CA SER A 41 3.27 -0.76 -8.24
C SER A 41 2.24 -1.88 -8.11
N SER A 42 1.15 -1.81 -8.84
CA SER A 42 0.19 -2.92 -8.93
C SER A 42 0.81 -4.26 -9.36
N HIS A 43 2.06 -4.25 -9.85
CA HIS A 43 2.81 -5.46 -10.18
C HIS A 43 3.01 -6.39 -8.97
N THR A 44 3.13 -5.83 -7.76
CA THR A 44 3.26 -6.61 -6.52
C THR A 44 2.08 -7.57 -6.29
N PHE A 45 0.90 -7.25 -6.84
CA PHE A 45 -0.32 -8.04 -6.69
C PHE A 45 -0.53 -9.12 -7.77
N ARG A 46 0.44 -9.31 -8.68
CA ARG A 46 0.35 -10.20 -9.85
C ARG A 46 -0.07 -11.63 -9.49
N GLU A 47 0.37 -12.13 -8.36
CA GLU A 47 0.11 -13.51 -7.93
C GLU A 47 -1.18 -13.65 -7.10
N VAL A 48 -1.59 -12.62 -6.38
CA VAL A 48 -2.80 -12.68 -5.55
C VAL A 48 -4.07 -12.38 -6.33
N MET A 49 -4.01 -11.53 -7.35
CA MET A 49 -5.19 -11.11 -8.12
C MET A 49 -5.95 -12.26 -8.77
N PRO A 50 -5.31 -13.28 -9.40
CA PRO A 50 -6.03 -14.39 -10.01
C PRO A 50 -6.85 -15.22 -9.02
N THR A 51 -6.38 -15.36 -7.78
CA THR A 51 -7.09 -16.08 -6.71
C THR A 51 -8.27 -15.28 -6.19
N LEU A 52 -8.09 -13.98 -5.95
CA LEU A 52 -9.16 -13.08 -5.49
C LEU A 52 -10.26 -12.89 -6.54
N ALA A 53 -9.92 -12.89 -7.81
CA ALA A 53 -10.85 -12.70 -8.92
C ALA A 53 -11.92 -13.80 -9.05
N ASP A 54 -11.76 -14.91 -8.35
CA ASP A 54 -12.78 -15.97 -8.22
C ASP A 54 -14.00 -15.48 -7.42
N VAL A 55 -13.79 -14.60 -6.44
CA VAL A 55 -14.83 -14.16 -5.48
C VAL A 55 -15.08 -12.64 -5.50
N ALA A 56 -14.21 -11.85 -6.13
CA ALA A 56 -14.24 -10.39 -6.07
C ALA A 56 -13.97 -9.73 -7.42
N TYR A 57 -14.42 -8.48 -7.55
CA TYR A 57 -13.90 -7.55 -8.55
C TYR A 57 -12.67 -6.86 -7.97
N VAL A 58 -11.49 -7.24 -8.42
CA VAL A 58 -10.20 -6.78 -7.90
C VAL A 58 -9.68 -5.64 -8.75
N ILE A 59 -9.28 -4.56 -8.11
CA ILE A 59 -8.76 -3.35 -8.75
C ILE A 59 -7.43 -3.01 -8.05
N ALA A 60 -6.36 -2.95 -8.82
CA ALA A 60 -5.03 -2.59 -8.35
C ALA A 60 -4.48 -1.44 -9.19
N PRO A 61 -4.66 -0.19 -8.78
CA PRO A 61 -4.09 0.97 -9.47
C PRO A 61 -2.59 1.09 -9.18
N ASP A 62 -1.85 1.64 -10.16
CA ASP A 62 -0.57 2.27 -9.89
C ASP A 62 -0.85 3.71 -9.41
N LEU A 63 -0.35 4.06 -8.24
CA LEU A 63 -0.52 5.43 -7.72
C LEU A 63 0.18 6.44 -8.63
N PRO A 64 -0.33 7.68 -8.80
CA PRO A 64 0.40 8.73 -9.51
C PRO A 64 1.84 8.88 -9.01
N GLY A 65 2.81 8.91 -9.93
CA GLY A 65 4.23 8.87 -9.59
C GLY A 65 4.84 7.46 -9.53
N PHE A 66 4.03 6.41 -9.64
CA PHE A 66 4.47 5.01 -9.57
C PHE A 66 4.11 4.23 -10.83
N GLY A 67 4.78 3.12 -11.03
CA GLY A 67 4.46 2.14 -12.07
C GLY A 67 4.24 2.76 -13.44
N MET A 68 3.14 2.35 -14.08
CA MET A 68 2.75 2.80 -15.42
C MET A 68 1.83 4.03 -15.40
N SER A 69 1.45 4.54 -14.23
CA SER A 69 0.70 5.80 -14.11
C SER A 69 1.55 7.01 -14.47
N SER A 70 0.89 8.12 -14.80
CA SER A 70 1.57 9.39 -15.06
C SER A 70 2.36 9.87 -13.84
N SER A 71 3.46 10.56 -14.11
CA SER A 71 4.35 11.14 -13.10
C SER A 71 4.62 12.60 -13.47
N PRO A 72 3.63 13.49 -13.30
CA PRO A 72 3.84 14.91 -13.53
C PRO A 72 4.90 15.48 -12.59
N SER A 73 5.53 16.60 -12.97
CA SER A 73 6.51 17.25 -12.12
C SER A 73 5.87 17.81 -10.84
N ILE A 74 6.66 18.02 -9.78
CA ILE A 74 6.18 18.60 -8.52
C ILE A 74 5.62 20.02 -8.67
N GLY A 75 5.88 20.71 -9.78
CA GLY A 75 5.25 22.01 -10.11
C GLY A 75 3.89 21.89 -10.79
N GLU A 76 3.54 20.70 -11.29
CA GLU A 76 2.27 20.42 -11.99
C GLU A 76 1.31 19.60 -11.13
N TYR A 77 1.84 18.82 -10.19
CA TYR A 77 1.04 17.99 -9.28
C TYR A 77 1.63 18.06 -7.87
N ASP A 78 0.77 18.26 -6.90
CA ASP A 78 1.14 18.27 -5.49
C ASP A 78 1.05 16.83 -4.94
N TYR A 79 2.22 16.22 -4.74
CA TYR A 79 2.35 14.85 -4.26
C TYR A 79 2.10 14.78 -2.76
N THR A 80 0.83 14.63 -2.41
CA THR A 80 0.36 14.32 -1.05
C THR A 80 -0.48 13.05 -1.07
N PHE A 81 -0.53 12.32 0.03
CA PHE A 81 -1.38 11.12 0.13
C PHE A 81 -2.87 11.47 -0.01
N GLU A 82 -3.26 12.67 0.39
CA GLU A 82 -4.62 13.15 0.17
C GLU A 82 -4.93 13.27 -1.32
N ASN A 83 -4.05 13.91 -2.10
CA ASN A 83 -4.25 14.06 -3.55
C ASN A 83 -4.19 12.70 -4.27
N LEU A 84 -3.28 11.80 -3.87
CA LEU A 84 -3.29 10.43 -4.37
C LEU A 84 -4.62 9.74 -4.07
N SER A 85 -5.17 9.93 -2.86
CA SER A 85 -6.46 9.35 -2.49
C SER A 85 -7.62 9.87 -3.32
N TRP A 86 -7.61 11.16 -3.68
CA TRP A 86 -8.60 11.75 -4.60
C TRP A 86 -8.52 11.14 -6.00
N ALA A 87 -7.31 10.91 -6.52
CA ALA A 87 -7.14 10.26 -7.81
C ALA A 87 -7.73 8.82 -7.78
N ILE A 88 -7.49 8.08 -6.72
CA ILE A 88 -8.02 6.71 -6.56
C ILE A 88 -9.54 6.73 -6.37
N GLU A 89 -10.09 7.66 -5.58
CA GLU A 89 -11.54 7.78 -5.40
C GLU A 89 -12.26 8.06 -6.72
N ASN A 90 -11.76 9.00 -7.50
CA ASN A 90 -12.30 9.30 -8.83
C ASN A 90 -12.21 8.10 -9.79
N LEU A 91 -11.13 7.30 -9.72
CA LEU A 91 -11.04 6.06 -10.49
C LEU A 91 -12.15 5.08 -10.08
N LEU A 92 -12.36 4.88 -8.78
CA LEU A 92 -13.41 3.98 -8.27
C LEU A 92 -14.80 4.44 -8.70
N ASP A 93 -15.06 5.75 -8.68
CA ASP A 93 -16.34 6.34 -9.11
C ASP A 93 -16.58 6.12 -10.61
N GLN A 94 -15.55 6.31 -11.46
CA GLN A 94 -15.63 5.99 -12.89
C GLN A 94 -15.89 4.49 -13.16
N LEU A 95 -15.41 3.62 -12.28
CA LEU A 95 -15.64 2.18 -12.37
C LEU A 95 -16.98 1.74 -11.74
N GLY A 96 -17.75 2.67 -11.15
CA GLY A 96 -19.01 2.38 -10.49
C GLY A 96 -18.86 1.58 -9.19
N VAL A 97 -17.74 1.72 -8.49
CA VAL A 97 -17.45 1.00 -7.25
C VAL A 97 -17.87 1.84 -6.05
N GLU A 98 -19.00 1.49 -5.46
CA GLU A 98 -19.56 2.21 -4.30
C GLU A 98 -18.96 1.74 -2.97
N ARG A 99 -18.77 0.43 -2.80
CA ARG A 99 -18.24 -0.17 -1.55
C ARG A 99 -17.18 -1.20 -1.86
N PHE A 100 -16.11 -1.23 -1.05
CA PHE A 100 -14.96 -2.08 -1.31
C PHE A 100 -14.24 -2.49 -0.01
N PHE A 101 -13.50 -3.61 -0.08
CA PHE A 101 -12.41 -3.93 0.84
C PHE A 101 -11.18 -3.18 0.36
N VAL A 102 -10.37 -2.66 1.27
CA VAL A 102 -9.15 -1.93 0.92
C VAL A 102 -7.92 -2.65 1.50
N TYR A 103 -6.96 -2.92 0.62
CA TYR A 103 -5.64 -3.41 1.00
C TYR A 103 -4.71 -2.23 1.21
N LEU A 104 -4.06 -2.22 2.36
CA LEU A 104 -3.24 -1.14 2.88
C LEU A 104 -1.81 -1.64 3.06
N HIS A 105 -0.88 -1.16 2.25
CA HIS A 105 0.52 -1.49 2.37
C HIS A 105 1.38 -0.23 2.21
N ASP A 106 2.29 0.01 3.16
CA ASP A 106 3.27 1.11 3.12
C ASP A 106 2.60 2.45 2.72
N PHE A 107 3.01 3.15 1.65
CA PHE A 107 2.37 4.38 1.15
C PHE A 107 0.92 4.18 0.69
N GLY A 108 0.51 2.97 0.42
CA GLY A 108 -0.90 2.66 0.18
C GLY A 108 -1.76 2.76 1.44
N ALA A 109 -1.17 2.65 2.64
CA ALA A 109 -1.92 2.80 3.89
C ALA A 109 -2.42 4.23 4.09
N PRO A 110 -1.61 5.31 4.04
CA PRO A 110 -2.12 6.68 4.11
C PRO A 110 -3.18 6.98 3.03
N VAL A 111 -2.96 6.54 1.78
CA VAL A 111 -3.96 6.71 0.70
C VAL A 111 -5.29 6.05 1.08
N GLY A 112 -5.26 4.80 1.51
CA GLY A 112 -6.46 4.06 1.90
C GLY A 112 -7.14 4.63 3.15
N TYR A 113 -6.39 5.13 4.11
CA TYR A 113 -6.96 5.79 5.29
C TYR A 113 -7.59 7.14 4.97
N HIS A 114 -7.09 7.90 3.99
CA HIS A 114 -7.81 9.08 3.49
C HIS A 114 -9.17 8.70 2.89
N LEU A 115 -9.26 7.60 2.13
CA LEU A 115 -10.54 7.09 1.62
C LEU A 115 -11.46 6.65 2.77
N ALA A 116 -10.91 5.92 3.75
CA ALA A 116 -11.66 5.35 4.85
C ALA A 116 -12.25 6.41 5.78
N THR A 117 -11.48 7.43 6.14
CA THR A 117 -11.96 8.49 7.04
C THR A 117 -12.94 9.44 6.33
N ARG A 118 -12.73 9.72 5.03
CA ARG A 118 -13.61 10.58 4.25
C ARG A 118 -14.96 9.93 3.93
N ALA A 119 -14.98 8.63 3.64
CA ALA A 119 -16.18 7.90 3.26
C ALA A 119 -16.26 6.52 3.94
N PRO A 120 -16.42 6.47 5.28
CA PRO A 120 -16.34 5.22 6.04
C PRO A 120 -17.38 4.17 5.61
N ASN A 121 -18.54 4.61 5.14
CA ASN A 121 -19.60 3.72 4.64
C ASN A 121 -19.22 2.98 3.34
N ARG A 122 -18.19 3.42 2.62
CA ARG A 122 -17.66 2.73 1.44
C ARG A 122 -16.76 1.54 1.82
N ILE A 123 -16.21 1.52 3.04
CA ILE A 123 -15.28 0.48 3.49
C ILE A 123 -16.03 -0.73 4.01
N ARG A 124 -15.81 -1.89 3.40
CA ARG A 124 -16.35 -3.19 3.85
C ARG A 124 -15.44 -3.87 4.86
N GLY A 125 -14.13 -3.63 4.76
CA GLY A 125 -13.12 -4.18 5.64
C GLY A 125 -11.73 -3.74 5.21
N LEU A 126 -10.78 -3.89 6.12
CA LEU A 126 -9.37 -3.55 5.94
C LEU A 126 -8.56 -4.83 5.74
N ILE A 127 -7.65 -4.84 4.79
CA ILE A 127 -6.61 -5.86 4.65
C ILE A 127 -5.29 -5.12 4.79
N VAL A 128 -4.60 -5.33 5.90
CA VAL A 128 -3.38 -4.59 6.24
C VAL A 128 -2.18 -5.49 6.04
N GLN A 129 -1.25 -5.05 5.23
CA GLN A 129 0.07 -5.67 5.12
C GLN A 129 1.14 -4.62 5.41
N ASN A 130 1.87 -4.77 6.51
CA ASN A 130 3.02 -3.91 6.83
C ASN A 130 2.72 -2.42 6.51
N GLY A 131 1.73 -1.87 7.19
CA GLY A 131 1.23 -0.50 7.02
C GLY A 131 0.77 0.08 8.33
N ASN A 132 1.13 1.33 8.61
CA ASN A 132 0.94 1.98 9.89
C ASN A 132 -0.36 2.78 10.01
N ALA A 133 -0.94 2.71 11.20
CA ALA A 133 -2.02 3.58 11.67
C ALA A 133 -1.82 4.01 13.13
N HIS A 134 -0.72 3.57 13.76
CA HIS A 134 -0.41 3.81 15.17
C HIS A 134 1.07 4.16 15.35
N GLU A 135 1.39 4.83 16.46
CA GLU A 135 2.78 5.14 16.82
C GLU A 135 3.63 3.89 17.09
N ASP A 136 2.99 2.79 17.54
CA ASP A 136 3.64 1.53 17.86
C ASP A 136 4.43 0.94 16.66
N GLY A 137 3.99 1.21 15.42
CA GLY A 137 4.65 0.75 14.20
C GLY A 137 5.86 1.59 13.76
N LEU A 138 6.11 2.73 14.41
CA LEU A 138 7.20 3.65 14.10
C LEU A 138 8.34 3.51 15.13
N GLY A 139 9.13 2.44 15.02
CA GLY A 139 10.29 2.19 15.87
C GLY A 139 11.48 3.14 15.62
N GLU A 140 12.63 2.82 16.18
CA GLU A 140 13.86 3.63 16.12
C GLU A 140 14.35 3.92 14.68
N GLN A 141 14.03 3.05 13.72
CA GLN A 141 14.35 3.23 12.31
C GLN A 141 13.71 4.49 11.70
N TRP A 142 12.70 5.07 12.34
CA TRP A 142 12.04 6.30 11.93
C TRP A 142 12.58 7.58 12.62
N ASP A 143 13.54 7.47 13.53
CA ASP A 143 13.99 8.61 14.32
C ASP A 143 14.58 9.74 13.47
N SER A 144 15.38 9.42 12.43
CA SER A 144 15.89 10.42 11.49
C SER A 144 14.77 11.05 10.65
N ALA A 145 13.77 10.28 10.26
CA ALA A 145 12.59 10.79 9.56
C ALA A 145 11.77 11.73 10.46
N LYS A 146 11.47 11.31 11.69
CA LYS A 146 10.77 12.15 12.69
C LYS A 146 11.52 13.45 12.97
N ALA A 147 12.85 13.39 13.09
CA ALA A 147 13.68 14.58 13.26
C ALA A 147 13.63 15.54 12.06
N TYR A 148 13.66 14.99 10.83
CA TYR A 148 13.50 15.76 9.60
C TYR A 148 12.10 16.38 9.50
N TRP A 149 11.04 15.65 9.80
CA TRP A 149 9.66 16.16 9.75
C TRP A 149 9.43 17.30 10.77
N ALA A 150 10.07 17.23 11.94
CA ALA A 150 9.98 18.28 12.96
C ALA A 150 10.76 19.55 12.58
N ASP A 151 11.85 19.41 11.81
CA ASP A 151 12.71 20.49 11.33
C ASP A 151 13.20 20.16 9.92
N PRO A 152 12.45 20.49 8.83
CA PRO A 152 12.78 20.12 7.46
C PRO A 152 13.92 20.98 6.88
N SER A 153 15.03 21.09 7.60
CA SER A 153 16.26 21.77 7.18
C SER A 153 17.15 20.87 6.34
N ASP A 154 18.05 21.49 5.54
CA ASP A 154 19.06 20.76 4.75
C ASP A 154 19.96 19.90 5.65
N ALA A 155 20.25 20.36 6.86
CA ALA A 155 21.04 19.61 7.83
C ALA A 155 20.36 18.29 8.22
N ARG A 156 19.07 18.35 8.54
CA ARG A 156 18.27 17.16 8.87
C ARG A 156 18.05 16.25 7.66
N ARG A 157 17.85 16.85 6.49
CA ARG A 157 17.77 16.09 5.24
C ARG A 157 19.04 15.27 4.98
N ALA A 158 20.20 15.81 5.27
CA ALA A 158 21.47 15.12 5.11
C ALA A 158 21.69 13.95 6.11
N GLU A 159 20.93 13.87 7.19
CA GLU A 159 20.94 12.78 8.17
C GLU A 159 20.06 11.59 7.74
N LEU A 160 19.17 11.79 6.74
CA LEU A 160 18.33 10.72 6.23
C LEU A 160 19.15 9.67 5.49
N PRO A 161 18.83 8.38 5.60
CA PRO A 161 19.42 7.34 4.75
C PRO A 161 19.22 7.67 3.27
N ASP A 162 20.21 7.36 2.44
CA ASP A 162 20.09 7.48 0.98
C ASP A 162 19.37 6.24 0.42
N TRP A 163 18.05 6.31 0.37
CA TRP A 163 17.17 5.22 -0.06
C TRP A 163 16.55 5.44 -1.45
N LEU A 164 16.59 6.68 -1.98
CA LEU A 164 16.03 7.04 -3.29
C LEU A 164 16.99 6.74 -4.43
N ASN A 165 17.51 5.53 -4.46
CA ASN A 165 18.41 5.01 -5.49
C ASN A 165 18.14 3.52 -5.76
N PHE A 166 18.87 2.92 -6.71
CA PHE A 166 18.70 1.51 -7.06
C PHE A 166 18.93 0.56 -5.87
N ALA A 167 19.94 0.84 -5.05
CA ALA A 167 20.23 0.00 -3.88
C ALA A 167 19.11 0.08 -2.85
N GLY A 168 18.60 1.27 -2.55
CA GLY A 168 17.46 1.47 -1.67
C GLY A 168 16.19 0.82 -2.21
N THR A 169 15.93 0.93 -3.53
CA THR A 169 14.81 0.22 -4.18
C THR A 169 14.92 -1.30 -3.98
N ARG A 170 16.10 -1.88 -4.20
CA ARG A 170 16.33 -3.31 -3.98
C ARG A 170 16.20 -3.70 -2.50
N ASP A 171 16.68 -2.85 -1.61
CA ASP A 171 16.66 -3.14 -0.18
C ASP A 171 15.24 -3.16 0.40
N GLN A 172 14.27 -2.46 -0.21
CA GLN A 172 12.84 -2.63 0.14
C GLN A 172 12.37 -4.09 -0.01
N TYR A 173 12.95 -4.82 -0.94
CA TYR A 173 12.65 -6.23 -1.19
C TYR A 173 13.42 -7.20 -0.30
N LEU A 174 14.66 -6.86 0.05
CA LEU A 174 15.61 -7.82 0.62
C LEU A 174 16.03 -7.52 2.07
N ALA A 175 15.82 -6.31 2.58
CA ALA A 175 16.22 -5.95 3.93
C ALA A 175 15.49 -6.83 4.96
N GLY A 176 16.22 -7.27 5.99
CA GLY A 176 15.70 -8.15 7.03
C GLY A 176 15.51 -9.61 6.63
N LEU A 177 15.49 -9.94 5.32
CA LEU A 177 15.31 -11.32 4.87
C LEU A 177 16.56 -12.17 5.03
N PRO A 178 16.44 -13.39 5.55
CA PRO A 178 17.51 -14.40 5.50
C PRO A 178 17.68 -14.96 4.08
N GLU A 179 18.83 -15.55 3.81
CA GLU A 179 19.19 -16.04 2.47
C GLU A 179 18.15 -16.98 1.84
N TYR A 180 17.56 -17.88 2.64
CA TYR A 180 16.56 -18.84 2.13
C TYR A 180 15.25 -18.18 1.66
N LEU A 181 14.97 -16.96 2.07
CA LEU A 181 13.84 -16.16 1.55
C LEU A 181 14.27 -15.24 0.42
N ARG A 182 15.49 -14.67 0.48
CA ARG A 182 16.00 -13.79 -0.59
C ARG A 182 16.00 -14.48 -1.95
N VAL A 183 16.32 -15.77 -1.98
CA VAL A 183 16.34 -16.55 -3.23
C VAL A 183 14.94 -16.75 -3.86
N LEU A 184 13.87 -16.47 -3.13
CA LEU A 184 12.49 -16.53 -3.63
C LEU A 184 12.04 -15.22 -4.29
N VAL A 185 12.72 -14.11 -3.99
CA VAL A 185 12.34 -12.78 -4.48
C VAL A 185 12.86 -12.58 -5.89
N ALA A 186 11.95 -12.34 -6.84
CA ALA A 186 12.30 -12.16 -8.24
C ALA A 186 13.03 -10.82 -8.47
N PRO A 187 14.26 -10.82 -9.01
CA PRO A 187 15.03 -9.59 -9.22
C PRO A 187 14.36 -8.64 -10.22
N GLU A 188 13.55 -9.15 -11.12
CA GLU A 188 12.79 -8.35 -12.08
C GLU A 188 11.91 -7.31 -11.40
N SER A 189 11.39 -7.61 -10.20
CA SER A 189 10.49 -6.73 -9.46
C SER A 189 11.18 -5.39 -9.15
N TRP A 190 12.34 -5.39 -8.48
CA TRP A 190 13.03 -4.12 -8.15
C TRP A 190 13.69 -3.44 -9.36
N HIS A 191 14.01 -4.20 -10.42
CA HIS A 191 14.49 -3.61 -11.67
C HIS A 191 13.38 -2.85 -12.39
N LEU A 192 12.17 -3.41 -12.44
CA LEU A 192 11.00 -2.75 -12.99
C LEU A 192 10.67 -1.48 -12.20
N ASP A 193 10.65 -1.58 -10.88
CA ASP A 193 10.32 -0.44 -10.02
C ASP A 193 11.35 0.66 -10.16
N TRP A 194 12.64 0.33 -10.15
CA TRP A 194 13.69 1.34 -10.32
C TRP A 194 13.62 2.03 -11.68
N GLU A 195 13.33 1.30 -12.75
CA GLU A 195 13.13 1.92 -14.06
C GLU A 195 12.03 2.99 -14.03
N ARG A 196 10.97 2.75 -13.25
CA ARG A 196 9.87 3.71 -13.08
C ARG A 196 10.21 4.82 -12.09
N MET A 197 10.89 4.49 -11.01
CA MET A 197 11.32 5.44 -9.99
C MET A 197 12.34 6.45 -10.50
N SER A 198 13.25 6.02 -11.39
CA SER A 198 14.32 6.87 -11.94
C SER A 198 13.88 7.78 -13.11
N ARG A 199 12.58 7.87 -13.40
CA ARG A 199 12.07 8.84 -14.40
C ARG A 199 12.43 10.27 -14.00
N PRO A 200 12.66 11.18 -14.97
CA PRO A 200 12.98 12.58 -14.67
C PRO A 200 11.94 13.21 -13.72
N GLY A 201 12.42 13.83 -12.65
CA GLY A 201 11.59 14.50 -11.64
C GLY A 201 10.88 13.57 -10.63
N ASN A 202 10.91 12.24 -10.84
CA ASN A 202 10.14 11.34 -9.98
C ASN A 202 10.77 11.13 -8.60
N ILE A 203 12.10 11.23 -8.48
CA ILE A 203 12.78 11.19 -7.18
C ILE A 203 12.30 12.33 -6.26
N ASP A 204 12.09 13.52 -6.81
CA ASP A 204 11.53 14.65 -6.04
C ASP A 204 10.08 14.39 -5.62
N ALA A 205 9.27 13.77 -6.49
CA ALA A 205 7.91 13.36 -6.17
C ALA A 205 7.88 12.34 -5.01
N GLN A 206 8.79 11.36 -5.03
CA GLN A 206 8.89 10.36 -3.95
C GLN A 206 9.35 10.98 -2.63
N PHE A 207 10.29 11.94 -2.71
CA PHE A 207 10.71 12.68 -1.53
C PHE A 207 9.60 13.57 -0.97
N ALA A 208 8.74 14.15 -1.82
CA ALA A 208 7.57 14.90 -1.39
C ALA A 208 6.58 14.00 -0.63
N LEU A 209 6.29 12.78 -1.14
CA LEU A 209 5.45 11.81 -0.44
C LEU A 209 6.05 11.36 0.90
N PHE A 210 7.37 11.12 0.95
CA PHE A 210 8.05 10.83 2.21
C PHE A 210 7.91 11.99 3.22
N SER A 211 8.01 13.22 2.74
CA SER A 211 7.80 14.39 3.58
C SER A 211 6.35 14.50 4.06
N ASP A 212 5.37 14.18 3.20
CA ASP A 212 3.93 14.17 3.52
C ASP A 212 3.55 13.03 4.49
N TYR A 213 4.42 12.02 4.66
CA TYR A 213 4.20 10.97 5.65
C TYR A 213 4.09 11.52 7.09
N ALA A 214 4.71 12.66 7.37
CA ALA A 214 4.51 13.42 8.60
C ALA A 214 3.03 13.74 8.86
N ASN A 215 2.28 14.11 7.80
CA ASN A 215 0.85 14.40 7.89
C ASN A 215 0.04 13.13 8.16
N HIS A 216 0.46 11.97 7.61
CA HIS A 216 -0.15 10.69 7.96
C HIS A 216 0.03 10.36 9.45
N VAL A 217 1.25 10.51 9.97
CA VAL A 217 1.55 10.30 11.40
C VAL A 217 0.74 11.26 12.28
N ALA A 218 0.64 12.53 11.90
CA ALA A 218 -0.16 13.53 12.63
C ALA A 218 -1.67 13.15 12.69
N ARG A 219 -2.14 12.31 11.80
CA ARG A 219 -3.54 11.83 11.73
C ARG A 219 -3.80 10.55 12.54
N PHE A 220 -2.83 9.96 13.23
CA PHE A 220 -3.05 8.71 13.97
C PHE A 220 -4.15 8.83 15.04
N GLY A 221 -4.33 10.00 15.64
CA GLY A 221 -5.48 10.25 16.51
C GLY A 221 -6.84 10.19 15.80
N GLU A 222 -6.93 10.68 14.55
CA GLU A 222 -8.11 10.58 13.70
C GLU A 222 -8.36 9.11 13.30
N LEU A 223 -7.30 8.38 12.98
CA LEU A 223 -7.39 6.94 12.62
C LEU A 223 -7.85 6.10 13.82
N ALA A 224 -7.35 6.40 15.02
CA ALA A 224 -7.82 5.75 16.25
C ALA A 224 -9.32 5.99 16.46
N GLU A 225 -9.80 7.21 16.22
CA GLU A 225 -11.24 7.54 16.31
C GLU A 225 -12.04 6.80 15.22
N TYR A 226 -11.51 6.72 13.97
CA TYR A 226 -12.12 5.94 12.89
C TYR A 226 -12.27 4.47 13.30
N HIS A 227 -11.22 3.83 13.81
CA HIS A 227 -11.25 2.46 14.28
C HIS A 227 -12.27 2.29 15.42
N ARG A 228 -12.27 3.19 16.40
CA ARG A 228 -13.19 3.13 17.55
C ARG A 228 -14.66 3.24 17.14
N VAL A 229 -14.97 4.12 16.18
CA VAL A 229 -16.37 4.41 15.79
C VAL A 229 -16.90 3.39 14.78
N HIS A 230 -16.11 3.03 13.79
CA HIS A 230 -16.58 2.26 12.63
C HIS A 230 -16.30 0.77 12.74
N GLN A 231 -15.33 0.35 13.57
CA GLN A 231 -15.00 -1.05 13.82
C GLN A 231 -15.00 -1.92 12.54
N PRO A 232 -14.28 -1.54 11.46
CA PRO A 232 -14.25 -2.34 10.26
C PRO A 232 -13.64 -3.71 10.56
N PRO A 233 -14.17 -4.81 9.99
CA PRO A 233 -13.46 -6.08 10.05
C PRO A 233 -12.10 -5.94 9.41
N ALA A 234 -11.08 -6.57 9.98
CA ALA A 234 -9.70 -6.45 9.51
C ALA A 234 -9.01 -7.81 9.39
N LEU A 235 -8.27 -7.97 8.31
CA LEU A 235 -7.28 -9.03 8.11
C LEU A 235 -5.89 -8.38 8.13
N VAL A 236 -5.03 -8.79 9.05
CA VAL A 236 -3.64 -8.30 9.14
C VAL A 236 -2.70 -9.40 8.68
N LEU A 237 -1.91 -9.09 7.66
CA LEU A 237 -0.88 -9.97 7.08
C LEU A 237 0.47 -9.30 7.31
N TRP A 238 1.31 -9.84 8.20
CA TRP A 238 2.51 -9.13 8.62
C TRP A 238 3.78 -9.92 8.39
N GLY A 239 4.72 -9.34 7.65
CA GLY A 239 6.09 -9.85 7.54
C GLY A 239 6.91 -9.40 8.74
N ARG A 240 7.22 -10.31 9.68
CA ARG A 240 7.92 -9.99 10.94
C ARG A 240 9.38 -9.55 10.78
N ARG A 241 9.93 -9.69 9.58
CA ARG A 241 11.30 -9.29 9.24
C ARG A 241 11.34 -7.97 8.48
N ASP A 242 10.25 -7.22 8.51
CA ASP A 242 10.21 -5.87 7.97
C ASP A 242 11.27 -5.00 8.64
N ALA A 243 12.10 -4.33 7.85
CA ALA A 243 13.12 -3.43 8.34
C ALA A 243 12.61 -2.00 8.53
N TYR A 244 11.37 -1.73 8.14
CA TYR A 244 10.78 -0.39 8.11
C TYR A 244 9.64 -0.21 9.10
N PHE A 245 8.77 -1.22 9.27
CA PHE A 245 7.62 -1.15 10.16
C PHE A 245 7.71 -2.18 11.27
N ASP A 246 7.51 -1.72 12.51
CA ASP A 246 7.62 -2.57 13.67
C ASP A 246 6.42 -3.51 13.80
N ILE A 247 6.67 -4.72 14.26
CA ILE A 247 5.64 -5.74 14.50
C ILE A 247 4.67 -5.35 15.62
N ASP A 248 5.03 -4.43 16.49
CA ASP A 248 4.17 -3.92 17.56
C ASP A 248 2.90 -3.24 17.02
N GLU A 249 2.93 -2.80 15.74
CA GLU A 249 1.75 -2.32 15.01
C GLU A 249 0.64 -3.37 14.95
N VAL A 250 0.97 -4.66 14.84
CA VAL A 250 -0.02 -5.76 14.84
C VAL A 250 -0.79 -5.78 16.15
N LEU A 251 -0.10 -5.59 17.27
CA LEU A 251 -0.73 -5.51 18.59
C LEU A 251 -1.56 -4.24 18.75
N ALA A 252 -1.14 -3.13 18.13
CA ALA A 252 -1.90 -1.89 18.13
C ALA A 252 -3.23 -2.06 17.37
N TYR A 253 -3.22 -2.66 16.19
CA TYR A 253 -4.46 -3.04 15.47
C TYR A 253 -5.34 -3.94 16.31
N HIS A 254 -4.75 -4.92 17.01
CA HIS A 254 -5.49 -5.87 17.85
C HIS A 254 -6.15 -5.20 19.06
N ARG A 255 -5.56 -4.10 19.58
CA ARG A 255 -6.17 -3.29 20.64
C ARG A 255 -7.27 -2.36 20.11
N ALA A 256 -7.18 -1.95 18.84
CA ALA A 256 -8.08 -0.97 18.23
C ALA A 256 -9.35 -1.58 17.63
N LEU A 257 -9.31 -2.84 17.20
CA LEU A 257 -10.37 -3.48 16.42
C LEU A 257 -10.88 -4.76 17.10
N ASP A 258 -12.20 -4.91 17.19
CA ASP A 258 -12.85 -6.09 17.81
C ASP A 258 -12.90 -7.30 16.87
N ARG A 259 -12.97 -7.05 15.55
CA ARG A 259 -13.08 -8.08 14.50
C ARG A 259 -11.80 -8.12 13.66
N ILE A 260 -10.78 -8.74 14.22
CA ILE A 260 -9.46 -8.83 13.59
C ILE A 260 -9.00 -10.28 13.49
N ASP A 261 -8.45 -10.64 12.33
CA ASP A 261 -7.70 -11.86 12.07
C ASP A 261 -6.27 -11.47 11.68
N ALA A 262 -5.27 -11.91 12.43
CA ALA A 262 -3.90 -11.48 12.24
C ALA A 262 -2.95 -12.67 12.04
N HIS A 263 -2.19 -12.63 10.95
CA HIS A 263 -1.23 -13.65 10.54
C HIS A 263 0.17 -13.04 10.42
N ILE A 264 1.10 -13.58 11.18
CA ILE A 264 2.50 -13.16 11.19
C ILE A 264 3.33 -14.19 10.44
N TYR A 265 4.03 -13.73 9.40
CA TYR A 265 4.87 -14.56 8.53
C TYR A 265 6.35 -14.33 8.77
N ASP A 266 7.15 -15.32 8.44
CA ASP A 266 8.61 -15.19 8.37
C ASP A 266 9.01 -14.51 7.04
N GLY A 267 8.42 -13.35 6.75
CA GLY A 267 8.56 -12.56 5.54
C GLY A 267 9.03 -11.13 5.83
N GLY A 268 9.40 -10.40 4.80
CA GLY A 268 9.86 -9.01 4.86
C GLY A 268 8.76 -8.00 4.56
N HIS A 269 9.18 -6.78 4.24
CA HIS A 269 8.32 -5.67 3.91
C HIS A 269 7.40 -5.96 2.71
N LEU A 270 7.95 -6.44 1.60
CA LEU A 270 7.19 -6.89 0.42
C LEU A 270 6.77 -8.37 0.61
N LEU A 271 5.88 -8.63 1.58
CA LEU A 271 5.48 -9.97 1.99
C LEU A 271 4.99 -10.85 0.82
N LEU A 272 4.28 -10.26 -0.14
CA LEU A 272 3.72 -10.99 -1.27
C LEU A 272 4.79 -11.55 -2.23
N GLU A 273 6.05 -11.12 -2.15
CA GLU A 273 7.13 -11.72 -2.94
C GLU A 273 7.50 -13.13 -2.45
N THR A 274 7.16 -13.46 -1.20
CA THR A 274 7.53 -14.75 -0.59
C THR A 274 6.32 -15.58 -0.14
N HIS A 275 5.17 -14.96 0.15
CA HIS A 275 4.00 -15.62 0.76
C HIS A 275 2.68 -15.30 0.02
N ALA A 276 2.75 -15.02 -1.30
CA ALA A 276 1.57 -14.61 -2.06
C ALA A 276 0.42 -15.64 -2.02
N ALA A 277 0.73 -16.93 -2.11
CA ALA A 277 -0.30 -17.98 -2.20
C ALA A 277 -1.12 -18.07 -0.90
N GLU A 278 -0.45 -18.07 0.25
CA GLU A 278 -1.08 -18.14 1.57
C GLU A 278 -1.89 -16.87 1.84
N CYS A 279 -1.30 -15.70 1.56
CA CYS A 279 -1.99 -14.42 1.70
C CYS A 279 -3.23 -14.35 0.81
N ALA A 280 -3.15 -14.81 -0.43
CA ALA A 280 -4.27 -14.80 -1.36
C ALA A 280 -5.47 -15.64 -0.87
N GLU A 281 -5.23 -16.82 -0.30
CA GLU A 281 -6.31 -17.66 0.23
C GLU A 281 -6.94 -17.04 1.50
N LEU A 282 -6.16 -16.43 2.39
CA LEU A 282 -6.69 -15.69 3.55
C LEU A 282 -7.52 -14.49 3.11
N MET A 283 -7.00 -13.67 2.20
CA MET A 283 -7.75 -12.53 1.63
C MET A 283 -9.05 -12.99 0.98
N ARG A 284 -9.02 -14.10 0.24
CA ARG A 284 -10.20 -14.68 -0.38
C ARG A 284 -11.25 -15.10 0.66
N GLY A 285 -10.83 -15.79 1.72
CA GLY A 285 -11.70 -16.17 2.85
C GLY A 285 -12.33 -14.95 3.51
N PHE A 286 -11.49 -13.97 3.83
CA PHE A 286 -11.93 -12.72 4.46
C PHE A 286 -12.98 -11.97 3.63
N VAL A 287 -12.80 -11.90 2.31
CA VAL A 287 -13.79 -11.28 1.42
C VAL A 287 -15.11 -12.05 1.44
N LEU A 288 -15.09 -13.38 1.41
CA LEU A 288 -16.30 -14.20 1.43
C LEU A 288 -17.09 -14.05 2.75
N ASP A 289 -16.39 -13.97 3.88
CA ASP A 289 -16.98 -13.91 5.21
C ASP A 289 -17.56 -12.52 5.52
N ASN A 290 -17.17 -11.46 4.78
CA ASN A 290 -17.55 -10.07 5.04
C ASN A 290 -18.21 -9.37 3.82
N ALA A 291 -18.53 -10.09 2.74
CA ALA A 291 -19.09 -9.54 1.50
C ALA A 291 -20.56 -9.08 1.62
#